data_1a8ab055ee5f1db16a1cd664d6ff1909
#
_entry.id   1a8ab055ee5f1db16a1cd664d6ff1909
#
_cell.length_a   1.000
_cell.length_b   1.000
_cell.length_c   1.000
_cell.angle_alpha   90.00
_cell.angle_beta   90.00
_cell.angle_gamma   90.00
#
_symmetry.space_group_name_H-M   'P 1'
#
loop_
_entity.id
_entity.type
_entity.pdbx_description
1 polymer ?
#
loop_
_entity_poly.entity_id
_entity_poly.type
_entity_poly.pdbx_seq_one_letter_code
_entity_poly.pdbx_strand_id
1 'polypeptide(L)'
;EISECLVGSEMCIRDRSGVIPNLLPLMNNLDYPIPVLELVTALKQLPGIGTRGAERMALWMLQGHMGEAEAIARTIGQAAEHVTPCPVCGFFSTEGDPCVACRDEERDSRLICVVEQATDVIPIERSSAYRGLYHCLGGKLSPLDDVEPEDLNIQSLMERISRQPDCEVILATGSDVEGEATATYLHHLLKEMDCRISRPAQGLPAGSGLSHADTLTLMKALEGRTRL
;
A
#
# COMPACT_ATOMS: atom_id res chain seq x y z
N GLU A 1 6.48 5.30 56.49
CA GLU A 1 5.07 4.87 56.40
C GLU A 1 4.53 5.21 55.03
N ILE A 2 4.41 4.26 54.33
CA ILE A 2 3.50 3.59 53.44
C ILE A 2 2.14 4.33 53.32
N SER A 3 1.73 4.58 52.11
CA SER A 3 0.42 4.31 51.53
C SER A 3 0.32 4.97 50.19
N GLU A 4 0.22 4.16 49.23
CA GLU A 4 -0.87 3.52 48.43
C GLU A 4 -1.23 4.36 47.22
N CYS A 5 -0.76 3.86 46.19
CA CYS A 5 -1.46 3.43 44.96
C CYS A 5 -2.95 3.78 44.90
N LEU A 6 -3.34 4.56 43.93
CA LEU A 6 -4.64 4.36 43.26
C LEU A 6 -4.48 4.52 41.75
N VAL A 7 -4.54 3.40 41.14
CA VAL A 7 -4.93 3.21 39.74
C VAL A 7 -6.34 3.77 39.56
N GLY A 8 -6.47 4.69 38.63
CA GLY A 8 -7.73 5.23 38.19
C GLY A 8 -7.66 5.53 36.72
N SER A 9 -8.08 4.58 35.95
CA SER A 9 -8.47 4.73 34.55
C SER A 9 -9.47 5.88 34.41
N GLU A 10 -9.09 6.91 33.70
CA GLU A 10 -10.07 7.77 33.03
C GLU A 10 -9.57 8.11 31.64
N MET A 11 -10.12 7.39 30.77
CA MET A 11 -10.20 7.56 29.35
C MET A 11 -11.10 8.73 29.02
N CYS A 12 -10.76 9.45 27.97
CA CYS A 12 -11.65 10.31 27.19
C CYS A 12 -11.95 11.70 27.74
N ILE A 13 -11.14 12.65 27.34
CA ILE A 13 -11.73 13.89 26.82
C ILE A 13 -11.06 14.20 25.49
N ARG A 14 -11.85 14.03 24.46
CA ARG A 14 -11.56 14.43 23.08
C ARG A 14 -11.69 15.94 23.02
N ASP A 15 -10.61 16.61 23.36
CA ASP A 15 -10.52 18.07 23.25
C ASP A 15 -10.20 18.43 21.80
N ARG A 16 -11.14 19.12 21.16
CA ARG A 16 -11.07 19.63 19.79
C ARG A 16 -10.18 20.89 19.67
N SER A 17 -9.21 21.05 20.51
CA SER A 17 -8.14 22.02 20.36
C SER A 17 -6.86 21.28 20.09
N GLY A 18 -6.58 21.06 18.79
CA GLY A 18 -5.35 20.41 18.33
C GLY A 18 -4.10 21.22 18.65
N VAL A 19 -3.72 21.28 19.90
CA VAL A 19 -2.40 21.76 20.33
C VAL A 19 -1.47 20.56 20.34
N ILE A 20 -0.58 20.48 19.37
CA ILE A 20 0.49 19.48 19.32
C ILE A 20 1.48 19.79 20.46
N PRO A 21 1.64 18.92 21.48
CA PRO A 21 2.43 19.25 22.67
C PRO A 21 3.92 18.97 22.49
N ASN A 22 4.61 19.53 21.50
CA ASN A 22 6.06 19.47 21.40
C ASN A 22 6.69 20.53 20.48
N LEU A 23 6.17 21.77 20.48
CA LEU A 23 6.71 22.86 19.65
C LEU A 23 7.59 23.85 20.43
N LEU A 24 7.98 23.55 21.65
CA LEU A 24 8.59 24.52 22.60
C LEU A 24 10.12 24.54 22.76
N PRO A 25 10.98 23.79 22.05
CA PRO A 25 12.42 24.04 22.21
C PRO A 25 13.17 24.56 20.98
N LEU A 26 12.56 25.39 20.12
CA LEU A 26 13.28 25.98 18.95
C LEU A 26 13.11 27.49 18.83
N MET A 27 12.81 28.17 19.88
CA MET A 27 12.71 29.63 19.88
C MET A 27 14.07 30.27 20.13
N ASN A 28 14.91 30.36 19.13
CA ASN A 28 16.02 31.30 19.09
C ASN A 28 16.20 31.82 17.65
N ASN A 29 15.91 33.13 17.50
CA ASN A 29 16.15 33.98 16.34
C ASN A 29 15.22 33.83 15.14
N LEU A 30 14.25 34.75 14.99
CA LEU A 30 13.43 35.01 13.84
C LEU A 30 12.75 33.74 13.26
N ASP A 31 12.02 33.04 14.12
CA ASP A 31 11.29 31.85 13.72
C ASP A 31 10.02 32.23 12.93
N TYR A 32 9.60 31.32 12.06
CA TYR A 32 8.34 31.49 11.34
C TYR A 32 7.15 31.56 12.30
N PRO A 33 6.08 32.29 11.91
CA PRO A 33 4.83 32.24 12.67
C PRO A 33 4.31 30.81 12.83
N ILE A 34 3.61 30.55 13.95
CA ILE A 34 3.09 29.21 14.29
C ILE A 34 2.36 28.51 13.11
N PRO A 35 1.45 29.18 12.35
CA PRO A 35 0.77 28.52 11.22
C PRO A 35 1.72 28.03 10.11
N VAL A 36 2.86 28.69 9.92
CA VAL A 36 3.89 28.25 8.97
C VAL A 36 4.58 27.00 9.47
N LEU A 37 4.92 26.93 10.76
CA LEU A 37 5.54 25.77 11.38
C LEU A 37 4.60 24.56 11.37
N GLU A 38 3.31 24.76 11.60
CA GLU A 38 2.28 23.73 11.51
C GLU A 38 2.16 23.17 10.09
N LEU A 39 2.15 24.04 9.09
CA LEU A 39 2.11 23.62 7.67
C LEU A 39 3.38 22.82 7.30
N VAL A 40 4.57 23.29 7.72
CA VAL A 40 5.83 22.57 7.50
C VAL A 40 5.78 21.19 8.18
N THR A 41 5.23 21.12 9.38
CA THR A 41 5.10 19.87 10.14
C THR A 41 4.15 18.90 9.45
N ALA A 42 3.02 19.38 8.95
CA ALA A 42 2.07 18.57 8.20
C ALA A 42 2.69 18.03 6.90
N LEU A 43 3.38 18.89 6.15
CA LEU A 43 4.05 18.47 4.90
C LEU A 43 5.17 17.44 5.13
N LYS A 44 5.84 17.46 6.28
CA LYS A 44 6.86 16.45 6.64
C LYS A 44 6.30 15.05 6.87
N GLN A 45 5.00 14.92 7.09
CA GLN A 45 4.36 13.61 7.22
C GLN A 45 4.26 12.88 5.86
N LEU A 46 4.40 13.60 4.75
CA LEU A 46 4.38 13.00 3.43
C LEU A 46 5.67 12.21 3.16
N PRO A 47 5.55 10.97 2.63
CA PRO A 47 6.71 10.14 2.34
C PRO A 47 7.63 10.83 1.33
N GLY A 48 8.94 10.81 1.60
CA GLY A 48 9.94 11.45 0.74
C GLY A 48 10.09 12.97 0.94
N ILE A 49 9.28 13.60 1.81
CA ILE A 49 9.38 15.03 2.10
C ILE A 49 10.20 15.26 3.38
N GLY A 50 11.44 15.68 3.21
CA GLY A 50 12.30 16.11 4.32
C GLY A 50 12.03 17.56 4.75
N THR A 51 12.65 17.99 5.88
CA THR A 51 12.45 19.33 6.47
C THR A 51 12.63 20.47 5.46
N ARG A 52 13.73 20.45 4.67
CA ARG A 52 14.00 21.50 3.67
C ARG A 52 12.97 21.51 2.53
N GLY A 53 12.45 20.35 2.13
CA GLY A 53 11.41 20.22 1.13
C GLY A 53 10.09 20.80 1.62
N ALA A 54 9.67 20.41 2.81
CA ALA A 54 8.46 20.88 3.46
C ALA A 54 8.48 22.40 3.65
N GLU A 55 9.59 22.96 4.15
CA GLU A 55 9.76 24.41 4.31
C GLU A 55 9.64 25.16 2.99
N ARG A 56 10.33 24.71 1.95
CA ARG A 56 10.25 25.30 0.62
C ARG A 56 8.83 25.26 0.05
N MET A 57 8.10 24.15 0.23
CA MET A 57 6.71 24.01 -0.22
C MET A 57 5.78 24.97 0.55
N ALA A 58 5.91 25.03 1.88
CA ALA A 58 5.11 25.94 2.72
C ALA A 58 5.33 27.39 2.33
N LEU A 59 6.57 27.81 2.18
CA LEU A 59 6.88 29.19 1.77
C LEU A 59 6.38 29.51 0.36
N TRP A 60 6.51 28.59 -0.59
CA TRP A 60 5.95 28.78 -1.93
C TRP A 60 4.44 28.98 -1.89
N MET A 61 3.71 28.18 -1.14
CA MET A 61 2.26 28.29 -0.98
C MET A 61 1.85 29.65 -0.40
N LEU A 62 2.64 30.19 0.55
CA LEU A 62 2.32 31.43 1.24
C LEU A 62 2.82 32.71 0.51
N GLN A 63 3.76 32.58 -0.42
CA GLN A 63 4.36 33.69 -1.16
C GLN A 63 3.71 33.93 -2.52
N GLY A 64 2.40 34.23 -2.53
CA GLY A 64 1.66 34.61 -3.73
C GLY A 64 0.98 33.48 -4.49
N HIS A 65 1.00 32.25 -3.96
CA HIS A 65 0.39 31.07 -4.59
C HIS A 65 -0.79 30.52 -3.76
N MET A 66 -1.51 31.44 -3.07
CA MET A 66 -2.62 31.02 -2.21
C MET A 66 -3.75 30.34 -2.98
N GLY A 67 -4.05 30.79 -4.20
CA GLY A 67 -5.07 30.18 -5.04
C GLY A 67 -4.75 28.76 -5.46
N GLU A 68 -3.47 28.50 -5.81
CA GLU A 68 -2.96 27.18 -6.14
C GLU A 68 -2.94 26.27 -4.89
N ALA A 69 -2.55 26.81 -3.75
CA ALA A 69 -2.54 26.09 -2.48
C ALA A 69 -3.97 25.67 -2.07
N GLU A 70 -4.94 26.55 -2.19
CA GLU A 70 -6.36 26.23 -1.95
C GLU A 70 -6.91 25.19 -2.94
N ALA A 71 -6.51 25.28 -4.22
CA ALA A 71 -6.89 24.28 -5.22
C ALA A 71 -6.32 22.89 -4.88
N ILE A 72 -5.05 22.82 -4.49
CA ILE A 72 -4.41 21.57 -4.03
C ILE A 72 -5.13 21.01 -2.81
N ALA A 73 -5.41 21.84 -1.79
CA ALA A 73 -6.10 21.40 -0.58
C ALA A 73 -7.50 20.84 -0.89
N ARG A 74 -8.26 21.49 -1.75
CA ARG A 74 -9.56 20.99 -2.21
C ARG A 74 -9.44 19.67 -2.96
N THR A 75 -8.48 19.56 -3.86
CA THR A 75 -8.27 18.34 -4.65
C THR A 75 -7.88 17.16 -3.75
N ILE A 76 -7.03 17.38 -2.75
CA ILE A 76 -6.68 16.35 -1.76
C ILE A 76 -7.93 15.91 -0.98
N GLY A 77 -8.73 16.87 -0.50
CA GLY A 77 -9.97 16.59 0.22
C GLY A 77 -10.97 15.78 -0.63
N GLN A 78 -11.20 16.21 -1.87
CA GLN A 78 -12.07 15.50 -2.82
C GLN A 78 -11.57 14.08 -3.13
N ALA A 79 -10.27 13.90 -3.35
CA ALA A 79 -9.71 12.58 -3.57
C ALA A 79 -9.90 11.67 -2.35
N ALA A 80 -9.64 12.17 -1.15
CA ALA A 80 -9.82 11.42 0.09
C ALA A 80 -11.29 11.04 0.37
N GLU A 81 -12.23 11.87 -0.07
CA GLU A 81 -13.67 11.64 0.11
C GLU A 81 -14.24 10.63 -0.90
N HIS A 82 -13.80 10.69 -2.17
CA HIS A 82 -14.43 9.93 -3.26
C HIS A 82 -13.67 8.66 -3.65
N VAL A 83 -12.37 8.54 -3.33
CA VAL A 83 -11.61 7.34 -3.65
C VAL A 83 -11.84 6.27 -2.59
N THR A 84 -12.38 5.14 -3.03
CA THR A 84 -12.65 3.97 -2.19
C THR A 84 -12.02 2.72 -2.79
N PRO A 85 -11.78 1.66 -2.01
CA PRO A 85 -11.41 0.37 -2.56
C PRO A 85 -12.50 -0.18 -3.48
N CYS A 86 -12.13 -0.73 -4.61
CA CYS A 86 -13.03 -1.45 -5.49
C CYS A 86 -13.65 -2.65 -4.76
N PRO A 87 -15.00 -2.78 -4.76
CA PRO A 87 -15.66 -3.87 -4.04
C PRO A 87 -15.35 -5.27 -4.59
N VAL A 88 -14.78 -5.35 -5.79
CA VAL A 88 -14.46 -6.62 -6.44
C VAL A 88 -13.00 -7.03 -6.21
N CYS A 89 -12.06 -6.08 -6.33
CA CYS A 89 -10.63 -6.41 -6.35
C CYS A 89 -9.76 -5.63 -5.35
N GLY A 90 -10.33 -4.69 -4.60
CA GLY A 90 -9.58 -3.86 -3.63
C GLY A 90 -8.69 -2.78 -4.26
N PHE A 91 -8.65 -2.63 -5.59
CA PHE A 91 -7.93 -1.52 -6.25
C PHE A 91 -8.67 -0.20 -6.06
N PHE A 92 -8.03 0.91 -6.40
CA PHE A 92 -8.66 2.23 -6.33
C PHE A 92 -9.88 2.33 -7.23
N SER A 93 -10.99 2.82 -6.68
CA SER A 93 -12.23 3.09 -7.38
C SER A 93 -12.91 4.33 -6.79
N THR A 94 -14.08 4.67 -7.29
CA THR A 94 -14.89 5.79 -6.80
C THR A 94 -16.29 5.31 -6.45
N GLU A 95 -16.86 5.88 -5.38
CA GLU A 95 -18.27 5.72 -4.99
C GLU A 95 -18.76 4.27 -4.82
N GLY A 96 -17.85 3.34 -4.51
CA GLY A 96 -18.19 1.93 -4.31
C GLY A 96 -18.42 1.13 -5.61
N ASP A 97 -18.19 1.72 -6.77
CA ASP A 97 -18.27 1.06 -8.07
C ASP A 97 -17.07 0.13 -8.32
N PRO A 98 -17.21 -0.90 -9.16
CA PRO A 98 -16.08 -1.67 -9.64
C PRO A 98 -15.10 -0.79 -10.42
N CYS A 99 -13.80 -0.97 -10.22
CA CYS A 99 -12.76 -0.22 -10.92
C CYS A 99 -12.75 -0.49 -12.43
N VAL A 100 -12.00 0.31 -13.18
CA VAL A 100 -11.90 0.21 -14.65
C VAL A 100 -11.50 -1.20 -15.08
N ALA A 101 -10.52 -1.84 -14.41
CA ALA A 101 -10.10 -3.19 -14.76
C ALA A 101 -11.18 -4.25 -14.51
N CYS A 102 -12.00 -4.09 -13.46
CA CYS A 102 -13.10 -5.03 -13.17
C CYS A 102 -14.32 -4.86 -14.07
N ARG A 103 -14.47 -3.70 -14.73
CA ARG A 103 -15.56 -3.42 -15.69
C ARG A 103 -15.19 -3.72 -17.13
N ASP A 104 -13.91 -3.95 -17.41
CA ASP A 104 -13.41 -4.22 -18.75
C ASP A 104 -13.70 -5.67 -19.15
N GLU A 105 -14.69 -5.88 -20.01
CA GLU A 105 -15.12 -7.18 -20.51
C GLU A 105 -14.11 -7.84 -21.46
N GLU A 106 -13.13 -7.08 -21.97
CA GLU A 106 -12.08 -7.62 -22.84
C GLU A 106 -10.97 -8.34 -22.04
N ARG A 107 -10.99 -8.24 -20.71
CA ARG A 107 -10.02 -8.92 -19.85
C ARG A 107 -10.37 -10.36 -19.61
N ASP A 108 -9.33 -11.20 -19.56
CA ASP A 108 -9.50 -12.60 -19.21
C ASP A 108 -9.88 -12.75 -17.74
N SER A 109 -11.15 -13.03 -17.48
CA SER A 109 -11.67 -13.20 -16.14
C SER A 109 -11.15 -14.47 -15.44
N ARG A 110 -10.62 -15.45 -16.19
CA ARG A 110 -10.02 -16.67 -15.63
C ARG A 110 -8.59 -16.47 -15.15
N LEU A 111 -8.01 -15.30 -15.37
CA LEU A 111 -6.65 -14.98 -14.98
C LEU A 111 -6.70 -13.92 -13.88
N ILE A 112 -6.32 -14.28 -12.65
CA ILE A 112 -6.38 -13.41 -11.48
C ILE A 112 -4.97 -13.20 -10.93
N CYS A 113 -4.46 -11.98 -10.99
CA CYS A 113 -3.19 -11.60 -10.37
C CYS A 113 -3.45 -11.05 -8.96
N VAL A 114 -2.97 -11.76 -7.96
CA VAL A 114 -3.05 -11.38 -6.55
C VAL A 114 -1.82 -10.57 -6.19
N VAL A 115 -2.03 -9.37 -5.70
CA VAL A 115 -0.98 -8.43 -5.26
C VAL A 115 -1.18 -8.03 -3.81
N GLU A 116 -0.11 -7.57 -3.15
CA GLU A 116 -0.18 -7.14 -1.74
C GLU A 116 -0.95 -5.82 -1.62
N GLN A 117 -0.56 -4.82 -2.40
CA GLN A 117 -1.12 -3.48 -2.35
C GLN A 117 -1.75 -3.06 -3.69
N ALA A 118 -2.70 -2.13 -3.63
CA ALA A 118 -3.29 -1.55 -4.84
C ALA A 118 -2.24 -0.86 -5.75
N THR A 119 -1.18 -0.32 -5.16
CA THR A 119 -0.07 0.30 -5.87
C THR A 119 0.70 -0.66 -6.77
N ASP A 120 0.71 -1.96 -6.46
CA ASP A 120 1.44 -2.99 -7.19
C ASP A 120 0.80 -3.32 -8.54
N VAL A 121 -0.48 -3.00 -8.69
CA VAL A 121 -1.21 -3.12 -9.96
C VAL A 121 -0.61 -2.22 -11.04
N ILE A 122 -0.20 -1.00 -10.67
CA ILE A 122 0.22 0.03 -11.62
C ILE A 122 1.43 -0.37 -12.48
N PRO A 123 2.54 -0.91 -11.93
CA PRO A 123 3.66 -1.36 -12.76
C PRO A 123 3.28 -2.53 -13.66
N ILE A 124 2.41 -3.45 -13.22
CA ILE A 124 1.95 -4.57 -14.04
C ILE A 124 1.13 -4.04 -15.24
N GLU A 125 0.19 -3.13 -15.01
CA GLU A 125 -0.59 -2.49 -16.07
C GLU A 125 0.31 -1.74 -17.06
N ARG A 126 1.28 -0.98 -16.59
CA ARG A 126 2.22 -0.23 -17.44
C ARG A 126 3.07 -1.14 -18.32
N SER A 127 3.30 -2.38 -17.92
CA SER A 127 4.04 -3.35 -18.75
C SER A 127 3.27 -3.76 -20.00
N SER A 128 1.94 -3.62 -19.99
CA SER A 128 1.00 -4.09 -21.05
C SER A 128 1.11 -5.59 -21.34
N ALA A 129 1.80 -6.35 -20.51
CA ALA A 129 2.01 -7.79 -20.68
C ALA A 129 0.91 -8.64 -20.03
N TYR A 130 0.00 -8.01 -19.27
CA TYR A 130 -1.04 -8.70 -18.53
C TYR A 130 -2.43 -8.18 -18.91
N ARG A 131 -3.35 -9.11 -19.17
CA ARG A 131 -4.73 -8.81 -19.57
C ARG A 131 -5.78 -9.54 -18.72
N GLY A 132 -5.39 -10.04 -17.56
CA GLY A 132 -6.29 -10.61 -16.59
C GLY A 132 -6.83 -9.58 -15.60
N LEU A 133 -7.48 -10.09 -14.56
CA LEU A 133 -8.05 -9.31 -13.47
C LEU A 133 -7.09 -9.29 -12.27
N TYR A 134 -7.27 -8.32 -11.39
CA TYR A 134 -6.45 -8.18 -10.19
C TYR A 134 -7.23 -8.52 -8.92
N HIS A 135 -6.49 -8.84 -7.87
CA HIS A 135 -7.00 -8.92 -6.51
C HIS A 135 -5.95 -8.37 -5.53
N CYS A 136 -6.29 -7.27 -4.85
CA CYS A 136 -5.43 -6.62 -3.89
C CYS A 136 -5.77 -7.15 -2.49
N LEU A 137 -4.78 -7.74 -1.81
CA LEU A 137 -4.96 -8.26 -0.45
C LEU A 137 -5.15 -7.14 0.58
N GLY A 138 -4.61 -5.95 0.31
CA GLY A 138 -4.60 -4.82 1.25
C GLY A 138 -3.37 -4.82 2.17
N GLY A 139 -2.52 -5.84 2.09
CA GLY A 139 -1.33 -6.01 2.90
C GLY A 139 -0.66 -7.35 2.66
N LYS A 140 0.19 -7.74 3.59
CA LYS A 140 0.83 -9.05 3.69
C LYS A 140 0.82 -9.53 5.15
N LEU A 141 0.90 -10.81 5.37
CA LEU A 141 0.97 -11.39 6.71
C LEU A 141 2.24 -10.90 7.41
N SER A 142 2.09 -10.24 8.54
CA SER A 142 3.20 -9.74 9.36
C SER A 142 2.89 -9.91 10.84
N PRO A 143 3.39 -10.97 11.47
CA PRO A 143 3.21 -11.16 12.91
C PRO A 143 3.85 -10.05 13.76
N LEU A 144 4.83 -9.32 13.20
CA LEU A 144 5.48 -8.21 13.89
C LEU A 144 4.63 -6.93 13.90
N ASP A 145 3.77 -6.78 12.88
CA ASP A 145 2.86 -5.63 12.73
C ASP A 145 1.41 -6.01 13.08
N ASP A 146 1.19 -7.17 13.72
CA ASP A 146 -0.11 -7.71 14.09
C ASP A 146 -1.08 -7.82 12.89
N VAL A 147 -0.56 -8.13 11.69
CA VAL A 147 -1.39 -8.35 10.49
C VAL A 147 -1.68 -9.83 10.33
N GLU A 148 -2.92 -10.23 10.58
CA GLU A 148 -3.43 -11.58 10.50
C GLU A 148 -4.18 -11.83 9.17
N PRO A 149 -4.49 -13.10 8.81
CA PRO A 149 -5.23 -13.41 7.59
C PRO A 149 -6.59 -12.71 7.48
N GLU A 150 -7.24 -12.45 8.61
CA GLU A 150 -8.55 -11.79 8.72
C GLU A 150 -8.50 -10.31 8.37
N ASP A 151 -7.33 -9.68 8.46
CA ASP A 151 -7.10 -8.28 8.09
C ASP A 151 -6.91 -8.11 6.57
N LEU A 152 -6.70 -9.22 5.85
CA LEU A 152 -6.47 -9.24 4.42
C LEU A 152 -7.73 -9.65 3.65
N ASN A 153 -7.84 -9.19 2.40
CA ASN A 153 -8.97 -9.53 1.52
C ASN A 153 -8.95 -10.99 1.01
N ILE A 154 -8.54 -11.95 1.84
CA ILE A 154 -8.40 -13.36 1.46
C ILE A 154 -9.75 -14.02 1.26
N GLN A 155 -10.72 -13.74 2.13
CA GLN A 155 -12.07 -14.32 2.04
C GLN A 155 -12.73 -13.96 0.70
N SER A 156 -12.66 -12.70 0.29
CA SER A 156 -13.22 -12.23 -1.00
C SER A 156 -12.51 -12.85 -2.22
N LEU A 157 -11.21 -13.15 -2.10
CA LEU A 157 -10.47 -13.91 -3.13
C LEU A 157 -11.03 -15.33 -3.27
N MET A 158 -11.21 -16.04 -2.16
CA MET A 158 -11.75 -17.40 -2.16
C MET A 158 -13.17 -17.47 -2.74
N GLU A 159 -14.03 -16.53 -2.37
CA GLU A 159 -15.38 -16.42 -2.92
C GLU A 159 -15.36 -16.15 -4.44
N ARG A 160 -14.43 -15.34 -4.90
CA ARG A 160 -14.27 -15.04 -6.32
C ARG A 160 -13.82 -16.26 -7.10
N ILE A 161 -12.83 -17.00 -6.61
CA ILE A 161 -12.34 -18.24 -7.23
C ILE A 161 -13.43 -19.30 -7.26
N SER A 162 -14.21 -19.46 -6.18
CA SER A 162 -15.31 -20.43 -6.13
C SER A 162 -16.40 -20.19 -7.18
N ARG A 163 -16.57 -18.93 -7.61
CA ARG A 163 -17.50 -18.57 -8.69
C ARG A 163 -16.92 -18.78 -10.09
N GLN A 164 -15.62 -19.07 -10.20
CA GLN A 164 -14.90 -19.13 -11.46
C GLN A 164 -13.96 -20.34 -11.50
N PRO A 165 -14.50 -21.57 -11.67
CA PRO A 165 -13.69 -22.78 -11.71
C PRO A 165 -12.71 -22.75 -12.88
N ASP A 166 -11.61 -23.53 -12.76
CA ASP A 166 -10.52 -23.63 -13.76
C ASP A 166 -9.82 -22.29 -14.06
N CYS A 167 -9.82 -21.37 -13.09
CA CYS A 167 -9.06 -20.13 -13.21
C CYS A 167 -7.57 -20.33 -12.88
N GLU A 168 -6.74 -19.40 -13.31
CA GLU A 168 -5.35 -19.29 -12.87
C GLU A 168 -5.18 -18.12 -11.90
N VAL A 169 -4.59 -18.42 -10.73
CA VAL A 169 -4.27 -17.44 -9.71
C VAL A 169 -2.76 -17.24 -9.68
N ILE A 170 -2.33 -16.03 -10.08
CA ILE A 170 -0.92 -15.65 -10.06
C ILE A 170 -0.64 -14.94 -8.73
N LEU A 171 0.16 -15.55 -7.85
CA LEU A 171 0.55 -14.95 -6.58
C LEU A 171 1.75 -14.01 -6.79
N ALA A 172 1.47 -12.73 -7.02
CA ALA A 172 2.46 -11.69 -7.25
C ALA A 172 2.77 -10.91 -5.96
N THR A 173 3.07 -11.65 -4.89
CA THR A 173 3.52 -11.10 -3.60
C THR A 173 5.03 -10.83 -3.62
N GLY A 174 5.50 -10.01 -2.69
CA GLY A 174 6.92 -9.70 -2.51
C GLY A 174 7.81 -10.93 -2.33
N SER A 175 9.10 -10.75 -2.58
CA SER A 175 10.12 -11.80 -2.37
C SER A 175 10.77 -11.72 -0.98
N ASP A 176 10.28 -10.85 -0.11
CA ASP A 176 10.69 -10.76 1.28
C ASP A 176 10.06 -11.87 2.13
N VAL A 177 10.46 -11.98 3.38
CA VAL A 177 10.03 -13.06 4.28
C VAL A 177 8.51 -13.07 4.45
N GLU A 178 7.90 -11.90 4.60
CA GLU A 178 6.45 -11.75 4.81
C GLU A 178 5.66 -12.02 3.53
N GLY A 179 6.15 -11.57 2.38
CA GLY A 179 5.54 -11.86 1.07
C GLY A 179 5.60 -13.36 0.72
N GLU A 180 6.72 -14.04 1.03
CA GLU A 180 6.85 -15.49 0.87
C GLU A 180 5.94 -16.26 1.84
N ALA A 181 5.81 -15.80 3.09
CA ALA A 181 4.88 -16.36 4.06
C ALA A 181 3.43 -16.22 3.58
N THR A 182 3.07 -15.04 3.08
CA THR A 182 1.75 -14.75 2.50
C THR A 182 1.46 -15.65 1.30
N ALA A 183 2.42 -15.78 0.36
CA ALA A 183 2.27 -16.69 -0.77
C ALA A 183 2.09 -18.15 -0.35
N THR A 184 2.86 -18.61 0.64
CA THR A 184 2.77 -19.98 1.15
C THR A 184 1.41 -20.23 1.80
N TYR A 185 0.92 -19.31 2.59
CA TYR A 185 -0.39 -19.37 3.20
C TYR A 185 -1.51 -19.44 2.15
N LEU A 186 -1.50 -18.53 1.17
CA LEU A 186 -2.46 -18.52 0.08
C LEU A 186 -2.39 -19.81 -0.74
N HIS A 187 -1.20 -20.29 -1.08
CA HIS A 187 -1.03 -21.56 -1.77
C HIS A 187 -1.67 -22.72 -0.99
N HIS A 188 -1.51 -22.74 0.35
CA HIS A 188 -2.11 -23.77 1.18
C HIS A 188 -3.64 -23.72 1.18
N LEU A 189 -4.24 -22.55 1.18
CA LEU A 189 -5.69 -22.38 1.10
C LEU A 189 -6.24 -22.75 -0.28
N LEU A 190 -5.56 -22.29 -1.32
CA LEU A 190 -6.05 -22.39 -2.70
C LEU A 190 -5.84 -23.77 -3.34
N LYS A 191 -4.92 -24.58 -2.83
CA LYS A 191 -4.64 -25.94 -3.36
C LYS A 191 -5.84 -26.89 -3.30
N GLU A 192 -6.81 -26.63 -2.42
CA GLU A 192 -8.04 -27.42 -2.27
C GLU A 192 -9.17 -26.89 -3.18
N MET A 193 -8.91 -25.79 -3.90
CA MET A 193 -9.87 -25.17 -4.82
C MET A 193 -9.59 -25.55 -6.26
N ASP A 194 -10.61 -25.47 -7.11
CA ASP A 194 -10.50 -25.74 -8.55
C ASP A 194 -9.86 -24.58 -9.30
N CYS A 195 -8.55 -24.36 -9.05
CA CYS A 195 -7.75 -23.32 -9.69
C CYS A 195 -6.30 -23.77 -9.88
N ARG A 196 -5.64 -23.20 -10.88
CA ARG A 196 -4.19 -23.33 -11.08
C ARG A 196 -3.48 -22.19 -10.34
N ILE A 197 -2.42 -22.50 -9.63
CA ILE A 197 -1.65 -21.51 -8.89
C ILE A 197 -0.28 -21.35 -9.55
N SER A 198 0.08 -20.12 -9.84
CA SER A 198 1.38 -19.75 -10.41
C SER A 198 2.00 -18.55 -9.69
N ARG A 199 3.25 -18.27 -9.99
CA ARG A 199 3.98 -17.08 -9.49
C ARG A 199 4.75 -16.44 -10.63
N PRO A 200 4.95 -15.12 -10.63
CA PRO A 200 5.87 -14.46 -11.54
C PRO A 200 7.26 -15.09 -11.47
N ALA A 201 7.94 -15.19 -12.61
CA ALA A 201 9.32 -15.68 -12.64
C ALA A 201 10.23 -14.80 -11.78
N GLN A 202 11.05 -15.44 -10.95
CA GLN A 202 12.04 -14.77 -10.12
C GLN A 202 13.43 -15.03 -10.70
N GLY A 203 14.29 -14.02 -10.65
CA GLY A 203 15.65 -14.17 -11.13
C GLY A 203 16.31 -12.86 -11.56
N LEU A 204 17.29 -12.96 -12.46
CA LEU A 204 18.03 -11.82 -12.93
C LEU A 204 17.17 -10.85 -13.75
N PRO A 205 17.16 -9.54 -13.41
CA PRO A 205 16.49 -8.55 -14.23
C PRO A 205 17.10 -8.49 -15.63
N ALA A 206 16.25 -8.27 -16.64
CA ALA A 206 16.69 -8.12 -18.01
C ALA A 206 17.68 -6.97 -18.14
N GLY A 207 18.82 -7.22 -18.78
CA GLY A 207 19.90 -6.24 -18.97
C GLY A 207 20.88 -6.13 -17.79
N SER A 208 20.69 -6.86 -16.68
CA SER A 208 21.67 -6.90 -15.60
C SER A 208 22.75 -7.99 -15.87
N GLY A 209 24.01 -7.69 -15.48
CA GLY A 209 25.07 -8.68 -15.50
C GLY A 209 25.10 -9.53 -14.22
N LEU A 210 25.58 -10.78 -14.35
CA LEU A 210 25.73 -11.70 -13.20
C LEU A 210 26.55 -11.11 -12.04
N SER A 211 27.54 -10.27 -12.37
CA SER A 211 28.44 -9.64 -11.39
C SER A 211 27.76 -8.61 -10.47
N HIS A 212 26.57 -8.15 -10.82
CA HIS A 212 25.83 -7.13 -10.05
C HIS A 212 24.64 -7.72 -9.26
N ALA A 213 24.38 -9.01 -9.43
CA ALA A 213 23.30 -9.68 -8.72
C ALA A 213 23.77 -10.14 -7.33
N ASP A 214 22.89 -9.95 -6.35
CA ASP A 214 23.09 -10.48 -5.01
C ASP A 214 22.91 -12.03 -4.99
N THR A 215 23.39 -12.65 -3.90
CA THR A 215 23.40 -14.10 -3.76
C THR A 215 22.01 -14.73 -3.85
N LEU A 216 20.99 -14.08 -3.28
CA LEU A 216 19.60 -14.60 -3.27
C LEU A 216 19.01 -14.57 -4.69
N THR A 217 19.21 -13.47 -5.41
CA THR A 217 18.78 -13.30 -6.81
C THR A 217 19.44 -14.36 -7.71
N LEU A 218 20.72 -14.63 -7.53
CA LEU A 218 21.43 -15.68 -8.29
C LEU A 218 20.91 -17.07 -7.96
N MET A 219 20.66 -17.36 -6.68
CA MET A 219 20.10 -18.62 -6.23
C MET A 219 18.74 -18.86 -6.89
N LYS A 220 17.83 -17.89 -6.79
CA LYS A 220 16.47 -17.99 -7.40
C LYS A 220 16.53 -18.11 -8.93
N ALA A 221 17.46 -17.43 -9.60
CA ALA A 221 17.65 -17.54 -11.03
C ALA A 221 18.10 -18.95 -11.45
N LEU A 222 18.99 -19.56 -10.66
CA LEU A 222 19.47 -20.92 -10.92
C LEU A 222 18.42 -21.99 -10.61
N GLU A 223 17.62 -21.81 -9.58
CA GLU A 223 16.49 -22.68 -9.23
C GLU A 223 15.41 -22.63 -10.30
N GLY A 224 15.03 -21.42 -10.72
CA GLY A 224 14.01 -21.18 -11.75
C GLY A 224 14.48 -21.33 -13.20
N ARG A 225 15.69 -21.87 -13.45
CA ARG A 225 16.23 -22.04 -14.80
C ARG A 225 15.35 -22.90 -15.67
N THR A 226 15.08 -22.44 -16.88
CA THR A 226 14.34 -23.18 -17.91
C THR A 226 15.28 -23.96 -18.81
N ARG A 227 14.82 -25.11 -19.29
CA ARG A 227 15.53 -25.88 -20.34
C ARG A 227 15.22 -25.24 -21.70
N LEU A 228 16.23 -25.11 -22.54
CA LEU A 228 16.10 -24.64 -23.92
C LEU A 228 15.85 -25.84 -24.85
#